data_48c08a8f7ff3a27552872aecb060a925
#
_entry.id   48c08a8f7ff3a27552872aecb060a925
#
_cell.length_a   1.000
_cell.length_b   1.000
_cell.length_c   1.000
_cell.angle_alpha   90.00
_cell.angle_beta   90.00
_cell.angle_gamma   90.00
#
_symmetry.space_group_name_H-M   'P 1'
#
loop_
_entity.id
_entity.type
_entity.pdbx_description
1 polymer ?
#
loop_
_entity_poly.entity_id
_entity_poly.type
_entity_poly.pdbx_seq_one_letter_code
_entity_poly.pdbx_strand_id
1 'polypeptide(L)'
;MKILFTDLDDTLLNNQSEVSEYTKEVILRMLECGHRLVLSSGRPLGSVMEVAKKAELFIPGVYLSSNNGSCIYEIATDNIIYEKTVPMDYVKAVWELGKSAGIHIQTYSNTSIYSPALDDEIEFYTRKIHLPVVVSERPWEELEREPYKLLAVSLNDRDKLEVLRNTILDRFSDKLDAIFSSDRYLEIFNRTSGKGEGLKWLCNHLDIDIKDSYAAGDAMNDLSMIEAAGNGIVMCNGVGALFPYAQIITKKSNDEDGLAEVIKEHILG
;
A
#
# COMPACT_ATOMS: atom_id res chain seq x y z
N MET A 1 7.05 -22.84 7.60
CA MET A 1 7.04 -21.98 6.39
C MET A 1 7.00 -20.54 6.87
N LYS A 2 7.90 -19.68 6.38
CA LYS A 2 7.91 -18.24 6.74
C LYS A 2 7.34 -17.41 5.59
N ILE A 3 6.85 -16.19 5.90
CA ILE A 3 6.33 -15.24 4.92
C ILE A 3 6.90 -13.85 5.17
N LEU A 4 7.41 -13.20 4.12
CA LEU A 4 7.92 -11.84 4.17
C LEU A 4 6.96 -10.89 3.45
N PHE A 5 6.46 -9.89 4.16
CA PHE A 5 5.81 -8.72 3.61
C PHE A 5 6.84 -7.60 3.50
N THR A 6 7.00 -7.01 2.35
CA THR A 6 7.91 -5.88 2.17
C THR A 6 7.21 -4.73 1.48
N ASP A 7 7.38 -3.52 2.00
CA ASP A 7 7.09 -2.33 1.19
C ASP A 7 8.00 -2.28 -0.03
N LEU A 8 7.66 -1.44 -0.99
CA LEU A 8 8.40 -1.27 -2.24
C LEU A 8 9.38 -0.11 -2.17
N ASP A 9 8.86 1.11 -2.09
CA ASP A 9 9.65 2.33 -2.19
C ASP A 9 10.51 2.50 -0.94
N ASP A 10 11.79 2.81 -1.09
CA ASP A 10 12.76 3.00 0.01
C ASP A 10 12.93 1.78 0.96
N THR A 11 12.35 0.61 0.60
CA THR A 11 12.47 -0.66 1.33
C THR A 11 13.05 -1.77 0.44
N LEU A 12 12.26 -2.32 -0.50
CA LEU A 12 12.73 -3.33 -1.45
C LEU A 12 13.45 -2.70 -2.65
N LEU A 13 12.93 -1.56 -3.11
CA LEU A 13 13.48 -0.84 -4.26
C LEU A 13 14.60 0.10 -3.80
N ASN A 14 15.67 0.13 -4.58
CA ASN A 14 16.76 1.08 -4.43
C ASN A 14 16.36 2.48 -4.95
N ASN A 15 17.26 3.46 -4.87
CA ASN A 15 17.06 4.85 -5.31
C ASN A 15 16.85 4.98 -6.84
N GLN A 16 17.12 3.92 -7.61
CA GLN A 16 16.83 3.81 -9.05
C GLN A 16 15.45 3.19 -9.31
N SER A 17 14.66 2.90 -8.25
CA SER A 17 13.38 2.19 -8.31
C SER A 17 13.51 0.79 -8.91
N GLU A 18 14.57 0.07 -8.56
CA GLU A 18 14.88 -1.28 -9.01
C GLU A 18 15.18 -2.20 -7.83
N VAL A 19 14.90 -3.50 -7.99
CA VAL A 19 15.41 -4.54 -7.09
C VAL A 19 16.81 -4.91 -7.56
N SER A 20 17.81 -4.84 -6.70
CA SER A 20 19.16 -5.24 -7.05
C SER A 20 19.25 -6.73 -7.42
N GLU A 21 20.19 -7.12 -8.26
CA GLU A 21 20.39 -8.52 -8.60
C GLU A 21 20.67 -9.39 -7.37
N TYR A 22 21.45 -8.86 -6.42
CA TYR A 22 21.74 -9.59 -5.18
C TYR A 22 20.48 -9.80 -4.32
N THR A 23 19.67 -8.76 -4.12
CA THR A 23 18.41 -8.90 -3.37
C THR A 23 17.45 -9.85 -4.09
N LYS A 24 17.37 -9.81 -5.43
CA LYS A 24 16.59 -10.74 -6.23
C LYS A 24 17.04 -12.21 -6.04
N GLU A 25 18.34 -12.47 -6.13
CA GLU A 25 18.89 -13.82 -5.91
C GLU A 25 18.54 -14.38 -4.51
N VAL A 26 18.65 -13.54 -3.47
CA VAL A 26 18.32 -13.93 -2.10
C VAL A 26 16.82 -14.23 -1.95
N ILE A 27 15.95 -13.42 -2.57
CA ILE A 27 14.50 -13.65 -2.60
C ILE A 27 14.17 -14.97 -3.33
N LEU A 28 14.75 -15.21 -4.50
CA LEU A 28 14.51 -16.44 -5.25
C LEU A 28 14.91 -17.66 -4.43
N ARG A 29 16.06 -17.62 -3.74
CA ARG A 29 16.46 -18.70 -2.83
C ARG A 29 15.49 -18.88 -1.67
N MET A 30 14.94 -17.78 -1.11
CA MET A 30 13.92 -17.84 -0.07
C MET A 30 12.65 -18.56 -0.57
N LEU A 31 12.21 -18.26 -1.78
CA LEU A 31 11.06 -18.91 -2.43
C LEU A 31 11.33 -20.40 -2.72
N GLU A 32 12.53 -20.75 -3.20
CA GLU A 32 12.97 -22.15 -3.41
C GLU A 32 12.98 -22.98 -2.12
N CYS A 33 13.27 -22.35 -0.97
CA CYS A 33 13.15 -22.97 0.35
C CYS A 33 11.70 -23.14 0.83
N GLY A 34 10.70 -22.79 -0.01
CA GLY A 34 9.28 -22.94 0.30
C GLY A 34 8.66 -21.80 1.10
N HIS A 35 9.39 -20.70 1.28
CA HIS A 35 8.86 -19.50 1.91
C HIS A 35 8.02 -18.68 0.94
N ARG A 36 7.39 -17.59 1.41
CA ARG A 36 6.50 -16.73 0.62
C ARG A 36 6.96 -15.28 0.68
N LEU A 37 6.70 -14.54 -0.41
CA LEU A 37 6.93 -13.11 -0.52
C LEU A 37 5.62 -12.37 -0.77
N VAL A 38 5.44 -11.23 -0.14
CA VAL A 38 4.34 -10.28 -0.41
C VAL A 38 4.92 -8.92 -0.70
N LEU A 39 4.68 -8.42 -1.91
CA LEU A 39 4.97 -7.03 -2.27
C LEU A 39 3.81 -6.16 -1.80
N SER A 40 4.01 -5.35 -0.75
CA SER A 40 2.96 -4.62 -0.05
C SER A 40 3.11 -3.11 -0.24
N SER A 41 2.21 -2.47 -1.00
CA SER A 41 2.35 -1.06 -1.37
C SER A 41 1.03 -0.30 -1.33
N GLY A 42 1.11 1.03 -1.15
CA GLY A 42 0.00 1.95 -1.37
C GLY A 42 -0.38 2.14 -2.85
N ARG A 43 0.44 1.64 -3.77
CA ARG A 43 0.24 1.72 -5.21
C ARG A 43 -0.98 0.89 -5.65
N PRO A 44 -1.66 1.27 -6.77
CA PRO A 44 -2.66 0.42 -7.42
C PRO A 44 -2.08 -0.92 -7.87
N LEU A 45 -2.93 -1.96 -7.95
CA LEU A 45 -2.51 -3.32 -8.29
C LEU A 45 -1.69 -3.40 -9.58
N GLY A 46 -2.13 -2.73 -10.66
CA GLY A 46 -1.40 -2.71 -11.93
C GLY A 46 0.04 -2.22 -11.79
N SER A 47 0.27 -1.19 -10.97
CA SER A 47 1.61 -0.66 -10.71
C SER A 47 2.49 -1.64 -9.91
N VAL A 48 1.91 -2.35 -8.93
CA VAL A 48 2.64 -3.40 -8.18
C VAL A 48 2.98 -4.58 -9.10
N MET A 49 2.06 -4.96 -10.01
CA MET A 49 2.31 -5.98 -11.04
C MET A 49 3.48 -5.61 -11.97
N GLU A 50 3.55 -4.35 -12.40
CA GLU A 50 4.66 -3.87 -13.24
C GLU A 50 6.00 -3.96 -12.51
N VAL A 51 6.05 -3.57 -11.24
CA VAL A 51 7.26 -3.71 -10.41
C VAL A 51 7.66 -5.18 -10.30
N ALA A 52 6.71 -6.06 -9.97
CA ALA A 52 6.98 -7.49 -9.86
C ALA A 52 7.51 -8.10 -11.17
N LYS A 53 6.94 -7.70 -12.33
CA LYS A 53 7.40 -8.14 -13.65
C LYS A 53 8.78 -7.62 -13.99
N LYS A 54 9.04 -6.32 -13.74
CA LYS A 54 10.36 -5.70 -13.99
C LYS A 54 11.44 -6.35 -13.13
N ALA A 55 11.12 -6.70 -11.89
CA ALA A 55 12.03 -7.39 -10.97
C ALA A 55 12.15 -8.90 -11.20
N GLU A 56 11.44 -9.46 -12.19
CA GLU A 56 11.34 -10.92 -12.45
C GLU A 56 10.80 -11.71 -11.24
N LEU A 57 10.01 -11.05 -10.39
CA LEU A 57 9.35 -11.63 -9.21
C LEU A 57 7.86 -11.91 -9.45
N PHE A 58 7.37 -11.82 -10.69
CA PHE A 58 6.00 -12.20 -11.04
C PHE A 58 5.89 -13.72 -11.25
N ILE A 59 6.07 -14.48 -10.17
CA ILE A 59 6.19 -15.95 -10.16
C ILE A 59 5.38 -16.56 -9.00
N PRO A 60 5.00 -17.85 -9.07
CA PRO A 60 4.31 -18.54 -7.99
C PRO A 60 5.07 -18.45 -6.65
N GLY A 61 4.33 -18.27 -5.56
CA GLY A 61 4.88 -18.05 -4.21
C GLY A 61 5.05 -16.56 -3.84
N VAL A 62 4.84 -15.67 -4.83
CA VAL A 62 4.75 -14.22 -4.60
C VAL A 62 3.30 -13.78 -4.65
N TYR A 63 2.92 -12.91 -3.73
CA TYR A 63 1.62 -12.24 -3.60
C TYR A 63 1.80 -10.74 -3.75
N LEU A 64 0.79 -10.06 -4.28
CA LEU A 64 0.80 -8.60 -4.41
C LEU A 64 -0.28 -8.01 -3.51
N SER A 65 0.13 -7.24 -2.51
CA SER A 65 -0.76 -6.49 -1.62
C SER A 65 -0.74 -5.02 -2.03
N SER A 66 -1.81 -4.54 -2.63
CA SER A 66 -1.93 -3.20 -3.21
C SER A 66 -2.92 -2.32 -2.44
N ASN A 67 -2.94 -1.02 -2.75
CA ASN A 67 -3.83 -0.04 -2.13
C ASN A 67 -3.78 -0.09 -0.59
N ASN A 68 -2.57 -0.11 -0.02
CA ASN A 68 -2.32 -0.25 1.42
C ASN A 68 -3.00 -1.49 2.04
N GLY A 69 -2.93 -2.64 1.37
CA GLY A 69 -3.49 -3.89 1.88
C GLY A 69 -5.00 -4.07 1.65
N SER A 70 -5.63 -3.18 0.88
CA SER A 70 -7.04 -3.32 0.51
C SER A 70 -7.31 -4.39 -0.54
N CYS A 71 -6.28 -4.84 -1.26
CA CYS A 71 -6.37 -5.86 -2.30
C CYS A 71 -5.16 -6.78 -2.24
N ILE A 72 -5.39 -8.10 -2.19
CA ILE A 72 -4.32 -9.10 -2.33
C ILE A 72 -4.59 -9.96 -3.56
N TYR A 73 -3.60 -9.99 -4.44
CA TYR A 73 -3.61 -10.78 -5.66
C TYR A 73 -2.60 -11.93 -5.55
N GLU A 74 -3.06 -13.12 -5.89
CA GLU A 74 -2.23 -14.31 -5.94
C GLU A 74 -1.76 -14.58 -7.36
N ILE A 75 -0.46 -14.52 -7.61
CA ILE A 75 0.12 -14.71 -8.94
C ILE A 75 -0.10 -16.14 -9.45
N ALA A 76 -0.01 -17.13 -8.57
CA ALA A 76 -0.13 -18.53 -8.96
C ALA A 76 -1.48 -18.91 -9.57
N THR A 77 -2.55 -18.27 -9.10
CA THR A 77 -3.94 -18.52 -9.55
C THR A 77 -4.49 -17.44 -10.46
N ASP A 78 -3.72 -16.35 -10.68
CA ASP A 78 -4.13 -15.16 -11.45
C ASP A 78 -5.44 -14.54 -10.93
N ASN A 79 -5.59 -14.47 -9.58
CA ASN A 79 -6.83 -14.01 -8.97
C ASN A 79 -6.61 -13.02 -7.82
N ILE A 80 -7.56 -12.11 -7.65
CA ILE A 80 -7.72 -11.36 -6.40
C ILE A 80 -8.35 -12.32 -5.38
N ILE A 81 -7.63 -12.59 -4.29
CA ILE A 81 -8.06 -13.51 -3.22
C ILE A 81 -8.59 -12.77 -1.99
N TYR A 82 -8.33 -11.48 -1.88
CA TYR A 82 -8.83 -10.62 -0.81
C TYR A 82 -9.07 -9.22 -1.33
N GLU A 83 -10.18 -8.62 -0.93
CA GLU A 83 -10.45 -7.21 -1.20
C GLU A 83 -11.32 -6.56 -0.11
N LYS A 84 -11.03 -5.29 0.13
CA LYS A 84 -11.79 -4.38 0.97
C LYS A 84 -11.99 -3.08 0.21
N THR A 85 -13.20 -2.85 -0.22
CA THR A 85 -13.60 -1.71 -1.03
C THR A 85 -14.28 -0.63 -0.18
N VAL A 86 -14.39 0.56 -0.71
CA VAL A 86 -15.22 1.63 -0.16
C VAL A 86 -16.59 1.53 -0.79
N PRO A 87 -17.67 1.25 -0.03
CA PRO A 87 -19.02 1.16 -0.57
C PRO A 87 -19.46 2.44 -1.28
N MET A 88 -20.23 2.32 -2.37
CA MET A 88 -20.59 3.47 -3.23
C MET A 88 -21.30 4.60 -2.48
N ASP A 89 -22.11 4.30 -1.47
CA ASP A 89 -22.77 5.31 -0.65
C ASP A 89 -21.74 6.20 0.10
N TYR A 90 -20.63 5.60 0.54
CA TYR A 90 -19.53 6.33 1.19
C TYR A 90 -18.67 7.07 0.17
N VAL A 91 -18.47 6.52 -1.04
CA VAL A 91 -17.83 7.25 -2.15
C VAL A 91 -18.57 8.55 -2.40
N LYS A 92 -19.90 8.47 -2.55
CA LYS A 92 -20.77 9.63 -2.72
C LYS A 92 -20.65 10.61 -1.55
N ALA A 93 -20.77 10.12 -0.31
CA ALA A 93 -20.76 10.96 0.88
C ALA A 93 -19.44 11.75 1.02
N VAL A 94 -18.29 11.08 0.80
CA VAL A 94 -16.96 11.71 0.86
C VAL A 94 -16.77 12.71 -0.27
N TRP A 95 -17.23 12.38 -1.48
CA TRP A 95 -17.16 13.26 -2.65
C TRP A 95 -17.93 14.57 -2.42
N GLU A 96 -19.15 14.46 -1.90
CA GLU A 96 -19.97 15.64 -1.57
C GLU A 96 -19.37 16.50 -0.44
N LEU A 97 -18.72 15.84 0.55
CA LEU A 97 -17.98 16.57 1.59
C LEU A 97 -16.81 17.35 0.99
N GLY A 98 -16.02 16.75 0.11
CA GLY A 98 -14.93 17.41 -0.58
C GLY A 98 -15.41 18.59 -1.41
N LYS A 99 -16.47 18.40 -2.21
CA LYS A 99 -17.11 19.46 -3.01
C LYS A 99 -17.57 20.63 -2.12
N SER A 100 -18.19 20.34 -0.99
CA SER A 100 -18.69 21.36 -0.06
C SER A 100 -17.56 22.14 0.64
N ALA A 101 -16.41 21.49 0.86
CA ALA A 101 -15.23 22.07 1.48
C ALA A 101 -14.28 22.74 0.48
N GLY A 102 -14.55 22.65 -0.82
CA GLY A 102 -13.64 23.12 -1.87
C GLY A 102 -12.31 22.36 -1.86
N ILE A 103 -12.36 21.03 -1.64
CA ILE A 103 -11.22 20.11 -1.63
C ILE A 103 -11.37 19.18 -2.82
N HIS A 104 -10.29 18.98 -3.56
CA HIS A 104 -10.23 17.99 -4.62
C HIS A 104 -10.32 16.58 -4.04
N ILE A 105 -11.31 15.78 -4.48
CA ILE A 105 -11.44 14.36 -4.16
C ILE A 105 -11.34 13.58 -5.46
N GLN A 106 -10.49 12.57 -5.51
CA GLN A 106 -10.42 11.63 -6.63
C GLN A 106 -10.56 10.19 -6.15
N THR A 107 -10.98 9.31 -7.07
CA THR A 107 -11.05 7.87 -6.85
C THR A 107 -10.60 7.13 -8.10
N TYR A 108 -10.61 5.81 -8.07
CA TYR A 108 -9.93 5.00 -9.07
C TYR A 108 -10.79 3.83 -9.51
N SER A 109 -10.79 3.57 -10.81
CA SER A 109 -11.05 2.22 -11.34
C SER A 109 -9.71 1.48 -11.51
N ASN A 110 -9.76 0.28 -12.07
CA ASN A 110 -8.52 -0.46 -12.39
C ASN A 110 -7.67 0.22 -13.48
N THR A 111 -8.25 1.11 -14.29
CA THR A 111 -7.64 1.68 -15.49
C THR A 111 -7.63 3.20 -15.54
N SER A 112 -8.34 3.88 -14.63
CA SER A 112 -8.55 5.32 -14.73
C SER A 112 -8.65 5.98 -13.36
N ILE A 113 -8.33 7.28 -13.32
CA ILE A 113 -8.58 8.16 -12.18
C ILE A 113 -9.90 8.91 -12.47
N TYR A 114 -10.83 8.89 -11.54
CA TYR A 114 -12.02 9.72 -11.57
C TYR A 114 -11.77 10.98 -10.76
N SER A 115 -11.88 12.13 -11.40
CA SER A 115 -11.58 13.46 -10.85
C SER A 115 -12.75 14.41 -11.04
N PRO A 116 -13.01 15.35 -10.10
CA PRO A 116 -14.07 16.35 -10.25
C PRO A 116 -13.78 17.37 -11.35
N ALA A 117 -12.50 17.60 -11.65
CA ALA A 117 -12.05 18.59 -12.63
C ALA A 117 -10.65 18.27 -13.15
N LEU A 118 -10.23 18.99 -14.19
CA LEU A 118 -8.83 19.06 -14.63
C LEU A 118 -8.21 20.30 -13.96
N ASP A 119 -7.91 20.21 -12.67
CA ASP A 119 -7.32 21.27 -11.85
C ASP A 119 -5.85 21.03 -11.55
N ASP A 120 -5.23 21.93 -10.79
CA ASP A 120 -3.81 21.86 -10.43
C ASP A 120 -3.50 20.60 -9.58
N GLU A 121 -4.45 20.14 -8.78
CA GLU A 121 -4.35 18.97 -7.93
C GLU A 121 -4.19 17.69 -8.75
N ILE A 122 -5.05 17.46 -9.75
CA ILE A 122 -4.96 16.29 -10.63
C ILE A 122 -3.74 16.41 -11.55
N GLU A 123 -3.39 17.59 -12.05
CA GLU A 123 -2.18 17.80 -12.84
C GLU A 123 -0.93 17.44 -12.02
N PHE A 124 -0.87 17.88 -10.78
CA PHE A 124 0.24 17.55 -9.88
C PHE A 124 0.33 16.04 -9.62
N TYR A 125 -0.80 15.39 -9.37
CA TYR A 125 -0.86 13.96 -9.10
C TYR A 125 -0.43 13.11 -10.30
N THR A 126 -0.88 13.45 -11.50
CA THR A 126 -0.61 12.70 -12.74
C THR A 126 0.83 12.83 -13.24
N ARG A 127 1.64 13.73 -12.70
CA ARG A 127 3.10 13.78 -12.98
C ARG A 127 3.83 12.48 -12.56
N LYS A 128 3.28 11.77 -11.57
CA LYS A 128 3.85 10.51 -11.06
C LYS A 128 3.04 9.28 -11.45
N ILE A 129 1.73 9.45 -11.66
CA ILE A 129 0.80 8.35 -11.93
C ILE A 129 0.21 8.52 -13.33
N HIS A 130 0.62 7.66 -14.25
CA HIS A 130 0.26 7.76 -15.67
C HIS A 130 -1.02 6.96 -15.99
N LEU A 131 -2.13 7.27 -15.33
CA LEU A 131 -3.45 6.72 -15.64
C LEU A 131 -4.30 7.76 -16.36
N PRO A 132 -5.18 7.34 -17.29
CA PRO A 132 -6.19 8.22 -17.89
C PRO A 132 -7.05 8.88 -16.81
N VAL A 133 -7.39 10.16 -17.02
CA VAL A 133 -8.28 10.89 -16.14
C VAL A 133 -9.67 10.99 -16.78
N VAL A 134 -10.67 10.58 -16.02
CA VAL A 134 -12.10 10.75 -16.35
C VAL A 134 -12.63 11.86 -15.45
N VAL A 135 -13.11 12.94 -16.07
CA VAL A 135 -13.78 14.01 -15.32
C VAL A 135 -15.22 13.58 -15.06
N SER A 136 -15.61 13.50 -13.79
CA SER A 136 -16.93 13.07 -13.37
C SER A 136 -17.42 13.87 -12.16
N GLU A 137 -18.67 14.28 -12.17
CA GLU A 137 -19.33 14.85 -10.99
C GLU A 137 -19.91 13.77 -10.07
N ARG A 138 -20.12 12.56 -10.59
CA ARG A 138 -20.80 11.45 -9.91
C ARG A 138 -20.13 10.11 -10.18
N PRO A 139 -18.86 9.93 -9.78
CA PRO A 139 -18.12 8.70 -10.08
C PRO A 139 -18.80 7.43 -9.55
N TRP A 140 -19.61 7.53 -8.49
CA TRP A 140 -20.38 6.38 -7.97
C TRP A 140 -21.48 5.85 -8.91
N GLU A 141 -21.85 6.62 -9.95
CA GLU A 141 -22.80 6.19 -11.00
C GLU A 141 -22.08 5.60 -12.21
N GLU A 142 -20.78 5.86 -12.35
CA GLU A 142 -19.97 5.52 -13.53
C GLU A 142 -18.99 4.38 -13.27
N LEU A 143 -18.57 4.19 -12.00
CA LEU A 143 -17.69 3.10 -11.62
C LEU A 143 -18.41 1.75 -11.71
N GLU A 144 -17.80 0.80 -12.42
CA GLU A 144 -18.35 -0.57 -12.55
C GLU A 144 -18.28 -1.37 -11.23
N ARG A 145 -17.40 -0.96 -10.32
CA ARG A 145 -17.19 -1.60 -9.01
C ARG A 145 -16.75 -0.59 -7.95
N GLU A 146 -16.96 -0.95 -6.71
CA GLU A 146 -16.50 -0.16 -5.57
C GLU A 146 -14.98 0.04 -5.61
N PRO A 147 -14.48 1.27 -5.40
CA PRO A 147 -13.05 1.54 -5.40
C PRO A 147 -12.39 1.09 -4.09
N TYR A 148 -11.09 0.87 -4.12
CA TYR A 148 -10.32 0.53 -2.91
C TYR A 148 -10.09 1.74 -2.02
N LYS A 149 -10.03 2.94 -2.58
CA LYS A 149 -9.80 4.18 -1.84
C LYS A 149 -10.31 5.41 -2.58
N LEU A 150 -10.46 6.49 -1.84
CA LEU A 150 -10.49 7.85 -2.35
C LEU A 150 -9.23 8.58 -1.89
N LEU A 151 -8.85 9.63 -2.61
CA LEU A 151 -7.75 10.51 -2.25
C LEU A 151 -8.25 11.95 -2.24
N ALA A 152 -8.13 12.61 -1.09
CA ALA A 152 -8.29 14.04 -1.00
C ALA A 152 -6.94 14.72 -1.22
N VAL A 153 -6.91 15.73 -2.08
CA VAL A 153 -5.70 16.46 -2.44
C VAL A 153 -5.87 17.94 -2.14
N SER A 154 -4.85 18.51 -1.52
CA SER A 154 -4.70 19.96 -1.39
C SER A 154 -3.22 20.34 -1.48
N LEU A 155 -2.86 21.12 -2.47
CA LEU A 155 -1.47 21.49 -2.72
C LEU A 155 -0.93 22.51 -1.70
N ASN A 156 -1.80 23.36 -1.14
CA ASN A 156 -1.39 24.54 -0.40
C ASN A 156 -2.08 24.71 0.97
N ASP A 157 -3.00 23.82 1.34
CA ASP A 157 -3.81 23.97 2.56
C ASP A 157 -4.01 22.63 3.27
N ARG A 158 -3.02 22.27 4.10
CA ARG A 158 -3.07 21.08 4.94
C ARG A 158 -4.20 21.12 5.96
N ASP A 159 -4.51 22.30 6.50
CA ASP A 159 -5.51 22.45 7.57
C ASP A 159 -6.90 22.07 7.06
N LYS A 160 -7.22 22.36 5.79
CA LYS A 160 -8.47 21.88 5.17
C LYS A 160 -8.55 20.35 5.13
N LEU A 161 -7.45 19.66 4.81
CA LEU A 161 -7.42 18.20 4.83
C LEU A 161 -7.60 17.65 6.24
N GLU A 162 -7.05 18.31 7.28
CA GLU A 162 -7.26 17.91 8.68
C GLU A 162 -8.74 18.06 9.09
N VAL A 163 -9.39 19.15 8.71
CA VAL A 163 -10.83 19.37 8.96
C VAL A 163 -11.66 18.30 8.25
N LEU A 164 -11.34 17.99 6.99
CA LEU A 164 -12.01 16.93 6.23
C LEU A 164 -11.80 15.56 6.89
N ARG A 165 -10.58 15.23 7.29
CA ARG A 165 -10.23 14.00 8.00
C ARG A 165 -11.09 13.83 9.26
N ASN A 166 -11.11 14.86 10.12
CA ASN A 166 -11.89 14.82 11.35
C ASN A 166 -13.38 14.64 11.06
N THR A 167 -13.90 15.33 10.05
CA THR A 167 -15.31 15.21 9.63
C THR A 167 -15.64 13.79 9.16
N ILE A 168 -14.74 13.15 8.39
CA ILE A 168 -14.91 11.77 7.92
C ILE A 168 -14.90 10.79 9.10
N LEU A 169 -13.93 10.92 10.00
CA LEU A 169 -13.79 10.06 11.17
C LEU A 169 -14.97 10.24 12.15
N ASP A 170 -15.46 11.46 12.35
CA ASP A 170 -16.63 11.70 13.21
C ASP A 170 -17.91 11.08 12.65
N ARG A 171 -18.07 11.07 11.32
CA ARG A 171 -19.31 10.61 10.67
C ARG A 171 -19.30 9.14 10.27
N PHE A 172 -18.14 8.60 9.90
CA PHE A 172 -18.03 7.31 9.20
C PHE A 172 -16.96 6.39 9.79
N SER A 173 -16.49 6.64 11.04
CA SER A 173 -15.44 5.83 11.67
C SER A 173 -15.80 4.35 11.90
N ASP A 174 -17.04 3.97 11.73
CA ASP A 174 -17.48 2.57 11.73
C ASP A 174 -17.15 1.84 10.42
N LYS A 175 -16.89 2.57 9.32
CA LYS A 175 -16.67 2.03 7.97
C LYS A 175 -15.40 2.53 7.31
N LEU A 176 -15.03 3.79 7.54
CA LEU A 176 -13.90 4.42 6.88
C LEU A 176 -12.79 4.75 7.87
N ASP A 177 -11.57 4.72 7.36
CA ASP A 177 -10.41 5.35 7.97
C ASP A 177 -9.82 6.37 7.01
N ALA A 178 -9.06 7.34 7.55
CA ALA A 178 -8.49 8.42 6.78
C ALA A 178 -7.10 8.77 7.33
N ILE A 179 -6.06 8.50 6.54
CA ILE A 179 -4.66 8.71 6.93
C ILE A 179 -3.93 9.59 5.91
N PHE A 180 -2.97 10.35 6.40
CA PHE A 180 -2.09 11.13 5.54
C PHE A 180 -0.94 10.26 5.01
N SER A 181 -0.78 10.22 3.69
CA SER A 181 0.40 9.65 3.04
C SER A 181 1.45 10.73 2.69
N SER A 182 1.07 12.00 2.76
CA SER A 182 1.96 13.16 2.69
C SER A 182 1.24 14.41 3.21
N ASP A 183 1.91 15.55 3.27
CA ASP A 183 1.28 16.83 3.65
C ASP A 183 0.14 17.26 2.72
N ARG A 184 0.09 16.72 1.49
CA ARG A 184 -0.86 17.09 0.44
C ARG A 184 -1.92 16.04 0.16
N TYR A 185 -1.79 14.83 0.74
CA TYR A 185 -2.62 13.67 0.41
C TYR A 185 -3.25 13.07 1.65
N LEU A 186 -4.56 13.02 1.68
CA LEU A 186 -5.35 12.27 2.65
C LEU A 186 -5.99 11.08 1.95
N GLU A 187 -5.56 9.88 2.29
CA GLU A 187 -6.11 8.62 1.78
C GLU A 187 -7.30 8.18 2.64
N ILE A 188 -8.42 7.88 2.00
CA ILE A 188 -9.67 7.47 2.64
C ILE A 188 -10.02 6.09 2.11
N PHE A 189 -10.18 5.12 3.00
CA PHE A 189 -10.34 3.72 2.64
C PHE A 189 -11.21 2.98 3.67
N ASN A 190 -11.54 1.72 3.38
CA ASN A 190 -12.31 0.88 4.29
C ASN A 190 -11.53 0.65 5.60
N ARG A 191 -12.13 0.95 6.73
CA ARG A 191 -11.50 0.83 8.06
C ARG A 191 -10.96 -0.57 8.37
N THR A 192 -11.55 -1.61 7.79
CA THR A 192 -11.10 -3.01 7.98
C THR A 192 -10.03 -3.41 6.97
N SER A 193 -9.48 -2.45 6.22
CA SER A 193 -8.31 -2.64 5.37
C SER A 193 -7.06 -2.03 6.02
N GLY A 194 -5.92 -2.31 5.45
CA GLY A 194 -4.62 -1.83 5.91
C GLY A 194 -3.56 -2.88 5.69
N LYS A 195 -2.28 -2.47 5.59
CA LYS A 195 -1.18 -3.41 5.37
C LYS A 195 -1.12 -4.49 6.46
N GLY A 196 -1.40 -4.12 7.72
CA GLY A 196 -1.44 -5.07 8.84
C GLY A 196 -2.63 -6.05 8.78
N GLU A 197 -3.80 -5.57 8.36
CA GLU A 197 -4.98 -6.44 8.22
C GLU A 197 -4.81 -7.41 7.03
N GLY A 198 -4.26 -6.95 5.92
CA GLY A 198 -3.88 -7.80 4.78
C GLY A 198 -2.88 -8.88 5.18
N LEU A 199 -1.87 -8.53 6.01
CA LEU A 199 -0.90 -9.47 6.56
C LEU A 199 -1.59 -10.56 7.41
N LYS A 200 -2.39 -10.17 8.39
CA LYS A 200 -3.11 -11.11 9.27
C LYS A 200 -4.01 -12.04 8.46
N TRP A 201 -4.75 -11.47 7.50
CA TRP A 201 -5.64 -12.23 6.66
C TRP A 201 -4.87 -13.27 5.82
N LEU A 202 -3.78 -12.87 5.16
CA LEU A 202 -3.02 -13.76 4.30
C LEU A 202 -2.29 -14.86 5.09
N CYS A 203 -1.74 -14.54 6.27
CA CYS A 203 -1.17 -15.54 7.16
C CYS A 203 -2.21 -16.61 7.54
N ASN A 204 -3.42 -16.17 7.92
CA ASN A 204 -4.51 -17.09 8.23
C ASN A 204 -4.95 -17.91 7.01
N HIS A 205 -5.05 -17.30 5.83
CA HIS A 205 -5.43 -17.96 4.58
C HIS A 205 -4.45 -19.06 4.15
N LEU A 206 -3.15 -18.85 4.41
CA LEU A 206 -2.07 -19.79 4.08
C LEU A 206 -1.71 -20.75 5.21
N ASP A 207 -2.44 -20.72 6.34
CA ASP A 207 -2.15 -21.49 7.55
C ASP A 207 -0.70 -21.28 8.06
N ILE A 208 -0.25 -20.01 8.04
CA ILE A 208 1.06 -19.58 8.55
C ILE A 208 0.86 -18.92 9.91
N ASP A 209 1.54 -19.43 10.93
CA ASP A 209 1.55 -18.80 12.25
C ASP A 209 2.12 -17.37 12.15
N ILE A 210 1.46 -16.40 12.78
CA ILE A 210 1.89 -14.99 12.73
C ILE A 210 3.34 -14.81 13.21
N LYS A 211 3.82 -15.64 14.14
CA LYS A 211 5.21 -15.62 14.60
C LYS A 211 6.24 -15.92 13.50
N ASP A 212 5.82 -16.59 12.43
CA ASP A 212 6.63 -16.93 11.27
C ASP A 212 6.51 -15.89 10.14
N SER A 213 5.77 -14.78 10.39
CA SER A 213 5.67 -13.65 9.49
C SER A 213 6.75 -12.60 9.77
N TYR A 214 7.20 -11.96 8.71
CA TYR A 214 8.14 -10.84 8.70
C TYR A 214 7.50 -9.69 7.93
N ALA A 215 7.67 -8.45 8.41
CA ALA A 215 7.18 -7.27 7.70
C ALA A 215 8.25 -6.19 7.69
N ALA A 216 8.67 -5.75 6.50
CA ALA A 216 9.70 -4.75 6.30
C ALA A 216 9.09 -3.46 5.72
N GLY A 217 9.46 -2.31 6.27
CA GLY A 217 9.02 -1.00 5.83
C GLY A 217 9.94 0.12 6.32
N ASP A 218 9.69 1.33 5.80
CA ASP A 218 10.48 2.53 6.08
C ASP A 218 9.64 3.74 6.54
N ALA A 219 8.34 3.77 6.26
CA ALA A 219 7.46 4.92 6.48
C ALA A 219 6.23 4.60 7.33
N MET A 220 5.52 5.62 7.84
CA MET A 220 4.43 5.46 8.81
C MET A 220 3.22 4.66 8.27
N ASN A 221 3.04 4.56 6.95
CA ASN A 221 2.03 3.70 6.35
C ASN A 221 2.35 2.20 6.52
N ASP A 222 3.58 1.84 6.92
CA ASP A 222 4.03 0.47 7.19
C ASP A 222 3.83 0.06 8.65
N LEU A 223 3.61 1.02 9.55
CA LEU A 223 3.49 0.77 10.99
C LEU A 223 2.53 -0.39 11.28
N SER A 224 1.37 -0.39 10.65
CA SER A 224 0.36 -1.41 10.92
C SER A 224 0.79 -2.83 10.55
N MET A 225 1.63 -3.03 9.51
CA MET A 225 2.15 -4.36 9.17
C MET A 225 3.36 -4.73 10.03
N ILE A 226 4.19 -3.75 10.41
CA ILE A 226 5.33 -3.95 11.30
C ILE A 226 4.84 -4.42 12.68
N GLU A 227 3.81 -3.79 13.24
CA GLU A 227 3.21 -4.20 14.50
C GLU A 227 2.45 -5.53 14.42
N ALA A 228 1.82 -5.83 13.26
CA ALA A 228 1.03 -7.04 13.08
C ALA A 228 1.89 -8.29 12.89
N ALA A 229 3.09 -8.15 12.34
CA ALA A 229 3.99 -9.27 12.06
C ALA A 229 4.60 -9.84 13.35
N GLY A 230 4.96 -11.11 13.31
CA GLY A 230 5.77 -11.72 14.36
C GLY A 230 7.17 -11.12 14.44
N ASN A 231 7.68 -10.60 13.32
CA ASN A 231 9.01 -10.01 13.21
C ASN A 231 8.95 -8.73 12.35
N GLY A 232 8.75 -7.58 13.00
CA GLY A 232 8.75 -6.27 12.34
C GLY A 232 10.15 -5.78 12.05
N ILE A 233 10.40 -5.42 10.79
CA ILE A 233 11.69 -4.94 10.27
C ILE A 233 11.52 -3.47 9.86
N VAL A 234 12.38 -2.61 10.37
CA VAL A 234 12.45 -1.22 9.93
C VAL A 234 13.78 -1.01 9.21
N MET A 235 13.72 -0.41 8.02
CA MET A 235 14.91 -0.03 7.28
C MET A 235 15.68 1.05 8.00
N CYS A 236 17.03 1.00 8.02
CA CYS A 236 17.83 2.01 8.70
C CYS A 236 17.72 3.41 8.06
N ASN A 237 17.31 3.48 6.79
CA ASN A 237 16.97 4.72 6.10
C ASN A 237 15.50 5.16 6.36
N GLY A 238 14.74 4.41 7.13
CA GLY A 238 13.34 4.69 7.45
C GLY A 238 13.16 5.86 8.41
N VAL A 239 11.90 6.30 8.55
CA VAL A 239 11.58 7.43 9.45
C VAL A 239 11.79 7.03 10.91
N GLY A 240 12.41 7.93 11.69
CA GLY A 240 12.77 7.67 13.09
C GLY A 240 11.61 7.29 14.01
N ALA A 241 10.38 7.71 13.66
CA ALA A 241 9.16 7.38 14.39
C ALA A 241 8.81 5.87 14.36
N LEU A 242 9.33 5.09 13.39
CA LEU A 242 9.09 3.64 13.29
C LEU A 242 10.04 2.81 14.16
N PHE A 243 11.23 3.29 14.48
CA PHE A 243 12.24 2.49 15.19
C PHE A 243 11.77 1.90 16.53
N PRO A 244 10.91 2.56 17.33
CA PRO A 244 10.38 1.97 18.57
C PRO A 244 9.54 0.70 18.37
N TYR A 245 9.02 0.46 17.16
CA TYR A 245 8.17 -0.67 16.84
C TYR A 245 8.92 -1.83 16.18
N ALA A 246 10.20 -1.63 15.83
CA ALA A 246 11.03 -2.63 15.18
C ALA A 246 11.50 -3.72 16.14
N GLN A 247 11.36 -4.99 15.75
CA GLN A 247 12.12 -6.09 16.33
C GLN A 247 13.51 -6.20 15.68
N ILE A 248 13.62 -5.80 14.41
CA ILE A 248 14.86 -5.82 13.63
C ILE A 248 15.00 -4.45 12.94
N ILE A 249 16.17 -3.84 13.08
CA ILE A 249 16.55 -2.67 12.27
C ILE A 249 17.67 -3.12 11.34
N THR A 250 17.53 -2.84 10.03
CA THR A 250 18.53 -3.24 9.04
C THR A 250 19.85 -2.50 9.33
N LYS A 251 20.96 -3.19 9.06
CA LYS A 251 22.31 -2.59 9.21
C LYS A 251 22.71 -1.72 8.03
N LYS A 252 22.04 -1.94 6.89
CA LYS A 252 22.26 -1.27 5.62
C LYS A 252 20.96 -0.71 5.08
N SER A 253 21.04 0.30 4.22
CA SER A 253 19.90 0.90 3.54
C SER A 253 19.33 0.01 2.43
N ASN A 254 18.23 0.47 1.82
CA ASN A 254 17.67 -0.12 0.61
C ASN A 254 18.66 -0.11 -0.58
N ASP A 255 19.53 0.90 -0.66
CA ASP A 255 20.58 1.02 -1.70
C ASP A 255 21.76 0.06 -1.48
N GLU A 256 21.88 -0.49 -0.27
CA GLU A 256 22.98 -1.36 0.14
C GLU A 256 22.54 -2.80 0.44
N ASP A 257 21.38 -3.21 -0.10
CA ASP A 257 20.81 -4.55 0.06
C ASP A 257 20.45 -4.91 1.51
N GLY A 258 20.09 -3.93 2.34
CA GLY A 258 19.80 -4.15 3.76
C GLY A 258 18.73 -5.21 4.03
N LEU A 259 17.69 -5.27 3.19
CA LEU A 259 16.64 -6.28 3.31
C LEU A 259 17.15 -7.69 2.98
N ALA A 260 18.02 -7.84 1.97
CA ALA A 260 18.60 -9.13 1.61
C ALA A 260 19.43 -9.74 2.75
N GLU A 261 20.18 -8.91 3.48
CA GLU A 261 20.95 -9.40 4.64
C GLU A 261 20.01 -9.91 5.76
N VAL A 262 18.89 -9.22 6.02
CA VAL A 262 17.88 -9.70 6.98
C VAL A 262 17.23 -10.99 6.53
N ILE A 263 16.89 -11.14 5.24
CA ILE A 263 16.36 -12.41 4.70
C ILE A 263 17.33 -13.56 4.95
N LYS A 264 18.62 -13.35 4.69
CA LYS A 264 19.66 -14.37 4.90
C LYS A 264 19.81 -14.75 6.37
N GLU A 265 19.85 -13.74 7.26
CA GLU A 265 20.12 -13.95 8.69
C GLU A 265 18.91 -14.57 9.42
N HIS A 266 17.68 -14.17 9.08
CA HIS A 266 16.48 -14.49 9.87
C HIS A 266 15.48 -15.42 9.17
N ILE A 267 15.47 -15.46 7.84
CA ILE A 267 14.51 -16.31 7.11
C ILE A 267 15.17 -17.58 6.61
N LEU A 268 16.38 -17.50 6.06
CA LEU A 268 17.12 -18.63 5.49
C LEU A 268 18.04 -19.32 6.49
N GLY A 269 18.47 -18.60 7.55
CA GLY A 269 19.42 -19.08 8.57
C GLY A 269 18.91 -20.06 9.58
#